data_53247601867042038156019d29c5e3ba
#
_entry.id   53247601867042038156019d29c5e3ba
#
_cell.length_a   1.000
_cell.length_b   1.000
_cell.length_c   1.000
_cell.angle_alpha   90.00
_cell.angle_beta   90.00
_cell.angle_gamma   90.00
#
_symmetry.space_group_name_H-M   'P 1'
#
loop_
_entity.id
_entity.type
_entity.pdbx_description
1 polymer ?
#
loop_
_entity_poly.entity_id
_entity_poly.type
_entity_poly.pdbx_seq_one_letter_code
_entity_poly.pdbx_strand_id
1 'polypeptide(L)'
;MNRRNLFTTIATACLALSLLAGGAAGQEPATSVHQFAGTWTLVSIQYVTPDGRRIEPFGPGAQGLLYFDAAGHFATQVMAADRRPFASNNRMTGTPEENQAMSRGVVAYFGTFTVDDADHSLTLHIAQSSFPNWNGTDQKRTFKFVGDELRYTAASSTANPAESAELVWKRAR
;
A
#
# COMPACT_ATOMS: atom_id res chain seq x y z
N MET A 1 33.31 33.41 -82.14
CA MET A 1 34.48 33.54 -81.25
C MET A 1 34.13 34.48 -80.13
N ASN A 2 33.56 34.05 -79.00
CA ASN A 2 33.49 34.86 -77.79
C ASN A 2 33.27 33.98 -76.60
N ARG A 3 34.24 33.91 -75.74
CA ARG A 3 34.17 33.22 -74.45
C ARG A 3 33.50 34.12 -73.45
N ARG A 4 32.41 33.66 -72.80
CA ARG A 4 31.77 34.37 -71.71
C ARG A 4 31.94 33.53 -70.42
N ASN A 5 32.68 34.14 -69.52
CA ASN A 5 32.92 33.58 -68.20
C ASN A 5 31.65 33.67 -67.36
N LEU A 6 31.29 32.53 -66.74
CA LEU A 6 30.21 32.46 -65.79
C LEU A 6 30.82 32.47 -64.38
N PHE A 7 30.50 33.52 -63.62
CA PHE A 7 30.85 33.57 -62.19
C PHE A 7 29.72 32.93 -61.38
N THR A 8 30.05 31.86 -60.70
CA THR A 8 29.15 31.18 -59.82
C THR A 8 29.30 31.77 -58.41
N THR A 9 28.28 32.43 -57.91
CA THR A 9 28.25 32.97 -56.53
C THR A 9 27.74 31.85 -55.60
N ILE A 10 28.58 31.41 -54.64
CA ILE A 10 28.20 30.49 -53.59
C ILE A 10 27.59 31.29 -52.44
N ALA A 11 26.30 31.12 -52.19
CA ALA A 11 25.62 31.67 -51.03
C ALA A 11 25.77 30.67 -49.87
N THR A 12 26.50 31.04 -48.83
CA THR A 12 26.66 30.29 -47.59
C THR A 12 25.47 30.56 -46.70
N ALA A 13 24.54 29.59 -46.57
CA ALA A 13 23.43 29.62 -45.63
C ALA A 13 23.93 29.16 -44.24
N CYS A 14 24.07 30.09 -43.32
CA CYS A 14 24.26 29.75 -41.88
C CYS A 14 22.97 29.26 -41.29
N LEU A 15 22.87 27.94 -41.03
CA LEU A 15 21.79 27.31 -40.29
C LEU A 15 22.02 27.48 -38.79
N ALA A 16 21.29 28.42 -38.16
CA ALA A 16 21.31 28.59 -36.70
C ALA A 16 20.50 27.45 -36.06
N LEU A 17 21.18 26.51 -35.44
CA LEU A 17 20.59 25.42 -34.67
C LEU A 17 20.24 25.93 -33.26
N SER A 18 19.00 26.35 -33.03
CA SER A 18 18.51 26.71 -31.72
C SER A 18 18.27 25.42 -30.89
N LEU A 19 19.17 25.12 -29.95
CA LEU A 19 18.98 24.12 -28.92
C LEU A 19 17.87 24.60 -27.97
N LEU A 20 16.68 24.07 -28.13
CA LEU A 20 15.63 24.11 -27.10
C LEU A 20 16.07 23.16 -25.98
N ALA A 21 16.68 23.72 -24.93
CA ALA A 21 16.84 23.03 -23.66
C ALA A 21 15.44 22.88 -23.05
N GLY A 22 14.75 21.81 -23.43
CA GLY A 22 13.55 21.34 -22.72
C GLY A 22 13.96 20.94 -21.32
N GLY A 23 13.63 21.76 -20.31
CA GLY A 23 13.74 21.39 -18.91
C GLY A 23 12.97 20.10 -18.71
N ALA A 24 13.68 19.01 -18.42
CA ALA A 24 13.09 17.81 -17.88
C ALA A 24 12.50 18.21 -16.52
N ALA A 25 11.18 18.46 -16.47
CA ALA A 25 10.46 18.45 -15.23
C ALA A 25 10.77 17.09 -14.59
N GLY A 26 11.47 17.10 -13.47
CA GLY A 26 11.81 15.89 -12.73
C GLY A 26 10.51 15.20 -12.35
N GLN A 27 10.18 14.16 -13.10
CA GLN A 27 9.09 13.26 -12.77
C GLN A 27 9.56 12.53 -11.52
N GLU A 28 8.87 12.76 -10.39
CA GLU A 28 9.13 11.96 -9.20
C GLU A 28 9.06 10.48 -9.61
N PRO A 29 10.01 9.65 -9.14
CA PRO A 29 10.01 8.24 -9.54
C PRO A 29 8.69 7.63 -9.10
N ALA A 30 7.96 7.05 -10.05
CA ALA A 30 6.73 6.34 -9.79
C ALA A 30 6.91 5.35 -8.63
N THR A 31 6.00 5.36 -7.66
CA THR A 31 6.05 4.44 -6.51
C THR A 31 5.82 3.03 -7.03
N SER A 32 6.87 2.33 -7.34
CA SER A 32 6.75 0.99 -7.90
C SER A 32 6.31 -0.02 -6.84
N VAL A 33 5.68 -1.10 -7.26
CA VAL A 33 5.39 -2.30 -6.43
C VAL A 33 6.63 -2.72 -5.62
N HIS A 34 7.85 -2.50 -6.15
CA HIS A 34 9.11 -2.78 -5.47
C HIS A 34 9.33 -1.99 -4.18
N GLN A 35 8.76 -0.80 -4.03
CA GLN A 35 8.88 -0.04 -2.77
C GLN A 35 8.13 -0.69 -1.62
N PHE A 36 7.05 -1.43 -1.92
CA PHE A 36 6.31 -2.19 -0.92
C PHE A 36 7.00 -3.50 -0.58
N ALA A 37 7.71 -4.13 -1.54
CA ALA A 37 8.27 -5.47 -1.39
C ALA A 37 9.09 -5.63 -0.12
N GLY A 38 8.80 -6.70 0.63
CA GLY A 38 9.43 -7.05 1.89
C GLY A 38 8.45 -7.38 3.00
N THR A 39 9.00 -7.56 4.19
CA THR A 39 8.24 -7.83 5.42
C THR A 39 8.14 -6.55 6.25
N TRP A 40 6.97 -6.34 6.82
CA TRP A 40 6.64 -5.18 7.64
C TRP A 40 6.04 -5.64 8.97
N THR A 41 6.46 -5.04 10.07
CA THR A 41 5.92 -5.28 11.40
C THR A 41 4.95 -4.16 11.79
N LEU A 42 3.86 -4.52 12.45
CA LEU A 42 2.87 -3.54 12.93
C LEU A 42 3.47 -2.63 13.99
N VAL A 43 3.32 -1.32 13.80
CA VAL A 43 3.61 -0.30 14.82
C VAL A 43 2.31 0.10 15.53
N SER A 44 1.26 0.39 14.75
CA SER A 44 -0.05 0.73 15.30
C SER A 44 -1.17 0.43 14.32
N ILE A 45 -2.35 0.16 14.87
CA ILE A 45 -3.62 0.11 14.15
C ILE A 45 -4.66 0.84 14.99
N GLN A 46 -5.34 1.81 14.39
CA GLN A 46 -6.34 2.63 15.06
C GLN A 46 -7.56 2.81 14.16
N TYR A 47 -8.73 2.69 14.72
CA TYR A 47 -9.96 3.17 14.12
C TYR A 47 -10.16 4.63 14.52
N VAL A 48 -10.50 5.47 13.57
CA VAL A 48 -10.78 6.89 13.79
C VAL A 48 -12.27 7.11 13.56
N THR A 49 -12.98 7.44 14.62
CA THR A 49 -14.42 7.72 14.58
C THR A 49 -14.69 9.10 13.96
N PRO A 50 -15.93 9.39 13.49
CA PRO A 50 -16.27 10.69 12.91
C PRO A 50 -16.03 11.89 13.84
N ASP A 51 -16.10 11.67 15.16
CA ASP A 51 -15.79 12.69 16.19
C ASP A 51 -14.29 12.77 16.51
N GLY A 52 -13.44 12.04 15.80
CA GLY A 52 -11.98 12.09 15.92
C GLY A 52 -11.39 11.22 17.03
N ARG A 53 -12.21 10.44 17.76
CA ARG A 53 -11.69 9.49 18.76
C ARG A 53 -10.90 8.37 18.08
N ARG A 54 -9.85 7.90 18.74
CA ARG A 54 -8.99 6.80 18.29
C ARG A 54 -9.23 5.58 19.16
N ILE A 55 -9.50 4.45 18.52
CA ILE A 55 -9.80 3.16 19.15
C ILE A 55 -8.79 2.15 18.66
N GLU A 56 -8.17 1.42 19.56
CA GLU A 56 -7.31 0.26 19.24
C GLU A 56 -8.19 -0.99 19.14
N PRO A 57 -8.55 -1.47 17.92
CA PRO A 57 -9.54 -2.53 17.77
C PRO A 57 -9.07 -3.88 18.29
N PHE A 58 -7.76 -4.07 18.42
CA PHE A 58 -7.12 -5.29 18.95
C PHE A 58 -6.52 -5.08 20.33
N GLY A 59 -6.86 -3.96 21.01
CA GLY A 59 -6.27 -3.59 22.28
C GLY A 59 -4.79 -3.18 22.20
N PRO A 60 -4.20 -2.81 23.34
CA PRO A 60 -2.81 -2.36 23.42
C PRO A 60 -1.85 -3.52 23.12
N GLY A 61 -0.75 -3.20 22.46
CA GLY A 61 0.30 -4.17 22.16
C GLY A 61 -0.05 -5.19 21.08
N ALA A 62 -1.08 -4.95 20.26
CA ALA A 62 -1.39 -5.78 19.11
C ALA A 62 -0.14 -6.00 18.23
N GLN A 63 0.03 -7.21 17.73
CA GLN A 63 1.15 -7.60 16.89
C GLN A 63 0.66 -7.94 15.49
N GLY A 64 1.47 -7.68 14.47
CA GLY A 64 1.11 -7.99 13.10
C GLY A 64 2.30 -8.08 12.18
N LEU A 65 2.09 -8.81 11.10
CA LEU A 65 2.99 -8.87 9.95
C LEU A 65 2.22 -8.54 8.68
N LEU A 66 2.88 -7.80 7.82
CA LEU A 66 2.42 -7.53 6.48
C LEU A 66 3.57 -7.88 5.52
N TYR A 67 3.28 -8.65 4.52
CA TYR A 67 4.22 -9.07 3.50
C TYR A 67 3.72 -8.61 2.12
N PHE A 68 4.64 -8.07 1.34
CA PHE A 68 4.45 -7.79 -0.08
C PHE A 68 5.57 -8.41 -0.87
N ASP A 69 5.29 -8.98 -2.03
CA ASP A 69 6.31 -9.41 -2.98
C ASP A 69 6.37 -8.49 -4.22
N ALA A 70 7.44 -8.65 -4.99
CA ALA A 70 7.64 -7.88 -6.21
C ALA A 70 6.71 -8.30 -7.37
N ALA A 71 6.02 -9.44 -7.23
CA ALA A 71 5.05 -9.92 -8.22
C ALA A 71 3.63 -9.40 -7.97
N GLY A 72 3.44 -8.58 -6.92
CA GLY A 72 2.15 -7.98 -6.59
C GLY A 72 1.26 -8.83 -5.68
N HIS A 73 1.82 -9.79 -4.92
CA HIS A 73 1.08 -10.50 -3.90
C HIS A 73 1.30 -9.88 -2.52
N PHE A 74 0.30 -10.01 -1.66
CA PHE A 74 0.40 -9.62 -0.27
C PHE A 74 -0.23 -10.64 0.66
N ALA A 75 0.23 -10.64 1.92
CA ALA A 75 -0.40 -11.32 3.03
C ALA A 75 -0.26 -10.46 4.29
N THR A 76 -1.30 -10.40 5.09
CA THR A 76 -1.28 -9.65 6.35
C THR A 76 -2.00 -10.42 7.45
N GLN A 77 -1.53 -10.21 8.66
CA GLN A 77 -2.20 -10.69 9.87
C GLN A 77 -1.95 -9.70 11.01
N VAL A 78 -2.99 -9.48 11.81
CA VAL A 78 -2.92 -8.70 13.05
C VAL A 78 -3.60 -9.51 14.14
N MET A 79 -2.99 -9.53 15.31
CA MET A 79 -3.43 -10.30 16.45
C MET A 79 -3.38 -9.45 17.72
N ALA A 80 -4.43 -9.53 18.53
CA ALA A 80 -4.44 -8.98 19.88
C ALA A 80 -3.38 -9.67 20.76
N ALA A 81 -2.73 -8.90 21.64
CA ALA A 81 -1.68 -9.44 22.51
C ALA A 81 -2.24 -10.28 23.65
N ASP A 82 -3.44 -9.98 24.12
CA ASP A 82 -4.08 -10.56 25.33
C ASP A 82 -4.92 -11.82 25.08
N ARG A 83 -4.76 -12.45 23.91
CA ARG A 83 -5.51 -13.68 23.59
C ARG A 83 -5.17 -14.81 24.56
N ARG A 84 -6.18 -15.34 25.23
CA ARG A 84 -6.02 -16.45 26.16
C ARG A 84 -5.89 -17.77 25.41
N PRO A 85 -5.02 -18.69 25.87
CA PRO A 85 -5.00 -20.06 25.36
C PRO A 85 -6.36 -20.76 25.57
N PHE A 86 -6.71 -21.67 24.68
CA PHE A 86 -7.86 -22.55 24.88
C PHE A 86 -7.60 -23.51 26.06
N ALA A 87 -8.55 -23.61 26.98
CA ALA A 87 -8.43 -24.48 28.15
C ALA A 87 -8.23 -25.95 27.74
N SER A 88 -8.85 -26.36 26.62
CA SER A 88 -8.69 -27.71 26.06
C SER A 88 -7.35 -27.94 25.36
N ASN A 89 -6.53 -26.90 25.14
CA ASN A 89 -5.36 -26.93 24.24
C ASN A 89 -5.66 -27.52 22.85
N ASN A 90 -6.92 -27.46 22.42
CA ASN A 90 -7.39 -27.96 21.14
C ASN A 90 -8.31 -26.94 20.48
N ARG A 91 -7.90 -26.36 19.36
CA ARG A 91 -8.63 -25.33 18.63
C ARG A 91 -10.01 -25.76 18.13
N MET A 92 -10.26 -27.08 18.04
CA MET A 92 -11.52 -27.63 17.56
C MET A 92 -12.57 -27.81 18.67
N THR A 93 -12.15 -27.69 19.95
CA THR A 93 -12.98 -27.92 21.12
C THR A 93 -13.01 -26.72 22.06
N GLY A 94 -12.86 -25.51 21.51
CA GLY A 94 -13.00 -24.27 22.26
C GLY A 94 -14.43 -24.02 22.71
N THR A 95 -14.59 -23.36 23.87
CA THR A 95 -15.90 -22.88 24.29
C THR A 95 -16.41 -21.78 23.34
N PRO A 96 -17.73 -21.45 23.34
CA PRO A 96 -18.26 -20.33 22.56
C PRO A 96 -17.50 -19.02 22.82
N GLU A 97 -17.15 -18.72 24.08
CA GLU A 97 -16.44 -17.51 24.49
C GLU A 97 -14.99 -17.50 23.97
N GLU A 98 -14.28 -18.62 24.02
CA GLU A 98 -12.94 -18.78 23.46
C GLU A 98 -12.94 -18.58 21.95
N ASN A 99 -13.89 -19.20 21.25
CA ASN A 99 -14.05 -19.05 19.81
C ASN A 99 -14.40 -17.61 19.42
N GLN A 100 -15.28 -16.92 20.18
CA GLN A 100 -15.60 -15.51 19.97
C GLN A 100 -14.37 -14.62 20.20
N ALA A 101 -13.62 -14.84 21.27
CA ALA A 101 -12.42 -14.09 21.59
C ALA A 101 -11.35 -14.28 20.51
N MET A 102 -11.17 -15.50 19.99
CA MET A 102 -10.28 -15.77 18.88
C MET A 102 -10.71 -15.03 17.61
N SER A 103 -11.98 -15.08 17.25
CA SER A 103 -12.51 -14.41 16.06
C SER A 103 -12.33 -12.89 16.13
N ARG A 104 -12.55 -12.27 17.30
CA ARG A 104 -12.40 -10.84 17.50
C ARG A 104 -10.93 -10.40 17.62
N GLY A 105 -10.08 -11.28 18.12
CA GLY A 105 -8.67 -11.00 18.37
C GLY A 105 -7.74 -11.26 17.18
N VAL A 106 -8.27 -11.60 16.00
CA VAL A 106 -7.44 -11.92 14.83
C VAL A 106 -8.09 -11.39 13.57
N VAL A 107 -7.30 -10.75 12.73
CA VAL A 107 -7.62 -10.55 11.32
C VAL A 107 -6.43 -11.00 10.47
N ALA A 108 -6.71 -11.80 9.45
CA ALA A 108 -5.70 -12.27 8.49
C ALA A 108 -6.35 -12.35 7.10
N TYR A 109 -5.64 -11.88 6.08
CA TYR A 109 -6.09 -11.94 4.70
C TYR A 109 -4.91 -11.82 3.74
N PHE A 110 -5.11 -12.32 2.52
CA PHE A 110 -4.10 -12.30 1.48
C PHE A 110 -4.73 -12.17 0.09
N GLY A 111 -3.91 -11.85 -0.88
CA GLY A 111 -4.31 -11.72 -2.27
C GLY A 111 -3.24 -11.03 -3.11
N THR A 112 -3.70 -10.19 -4.04
CA THR A 112 -2.82 -9.37 -4.89
C THR A 112 -3.05 -7.88 -4.60
N PHE A 113 -2.13 -7.04 -5.05
CA PHE A 113 -2.30 -5.60 -4.92
C PHE A 113 -1.85 -4.85 -6.17
N THR A 114 -2.43 -3.69 -6.37
CA THR A 114 -2.04 -2.73 -7.40
C THR A 114 -1.78 -1.38 -6.76
N VAL A 115 -0.89 -0.59 -7.36
CA VAL A 115 -0.53 0.75 -6.91
C VAL A 115 -0.97 1.76 -7.96
N ASP A 116 -1.60 2.84 -7.52
CA ASP A 116 -1.89 4.02 -8.31
C ASP A 116 -1.05 5.18 -7.76
N ASP A 117 -0.02 5.56 -8.51
CA ASP A 117 0.91 6.62 -8.10
C ASP A 117 0.29 8.01 -8.20
N ALA A 118 -0.70 8.19 -9.07
CA ALA A 118 -1.30 9.51 -9.30
C ALA A 118 -2.09 10.00 -8.09
N ASP A 119 -2.75 9.11 -7.35
CA ASP A 119 -3.51 9.43 -6.14
C ASP A 119 -2.91 8.83 -4.85
N HIS A 120 -1.67 8.34 -4.91
CA HIS A 120 -0.96 7.71 -3.79
C HIS A 120 -1.80 6.65 -3.08
N SER A 121 -2.38 5.76 -3.88
CA SER A 121 -3.22 4.69 -3.35
C SER A 121 -2.73 3.30 -3.76
N LEU A 122 -3.01 2.32 -2.90
CA LEU A 122 -2.91 0.91 -3.23
C LEU A 122 -4.28 0.26 -3.09
N THR A 123 -4.59 -0.66 -3.98
CA THR A 123 -5.79 -1.48 -3.91
C THR A 123 -5.39 -2.91 -3.58
N LEU A 124 -5.94 -3.43 -2.46
CA LEU A 124 -5.79 -4.82 -2.06
C LEU A 124 -6.94 -5.63 -2.65
N HIS A 125 -6.64 -6.56 -3.54
CA HIS A 125 -7.58 -7.52 -4.12
C HIS A 125 -7.58 -8.77 -3.25
N ILE A 126 -8.54 -8.88 -2.31
CA ILE A 126 -8.54 -9.90 -1.28
C ILE A 126 -9.02 -11.23 -1.84
N ALA A 127 -8.14 -12.23 -1.91
CA ALA A 127 -8.50 -13.57 -2.33
C ALA A 127 -9.23 -14.34 -1.22
N GLN A 128 -8.67 -14.32 0.00
CA GLN A 128 -9.24 -14.99 1.17
C GLN A 128 -8.95 -14.19 2.46
N SER A 129 -9.87 -14.27 3.40
CA SER A 129 -9.81 -13.57 4.68
C SER A 129 -10.35 -14.41 5.83
N SER A 130 -9.83 -14.19 7.04
CA SER A 130 -10.42 -14.71 8.29
C SER A 130 -11.82 -14.13 8.56
N PHE A 131 -12.18 -13.00 7.92
CA PHE A 131 -13.54 -12.48 7.84
C PHE A 131 -14.08 -12.75 6.44
N PRO A 132 -14.88 -13.80 6.22
CA PRO A 132 -15.26 -14.29 4.89
C PRO A 132 -15.94 -13.27 3.99
N ASN A 133 -16.60 -12.25 4.59
CA ASN A 133 -17.26 -11.19 3.82
C ASN A 133 -16.29 -10.32 3.00
N TRP A 134 -15.00 -10.42 3.25
CA TRP A 134 -13.98 -9.72 2.46
C TRP A 134 -13.46 -10.54 1.27
N ASN A 135 -13.79 -11.82 1.19
CA ASN A 135 -13.34 -12.66 0.08
C ASN A 135 -13.84 -12.10 -1.26
N GLY A 136 -12.94 -11.95 -2.22
CA GLY A 136 -13.25 -11.41 -3.55
C GLY A 136 -13.54 -9.92 -3.60
N THR A 137 -13.23 -9.16 -2.53
CA THR A 137 -13.44 -7.71 -2.50
C THR A 137 -12.15 -6.94 -2.75
N ASP A 138 -12.31 -5.72 -3.25
CA ASP A 138 -11.24 -4.75 -3.42
C ASP A 138 -11.30 -3.72 -2.28
N GLN A 139 -10.14 -3.44 -1.69
CA GLN A 139 -10.03 -2.48 -0.61
C GLN A 139 -8.94 -1.44 -0.93
N LYS A 140 -9.37 -0.22 -1.23
CA LYS A 140 -8.46 0.90 -1.52
C LYS A 140 -7.91 1.50 -0.22
N ARG A 141 -6.63 1.85 -0.24
CA ARG A 141 -5.87 2.51 0.84
C ARG A 141 -5.13 3.70 0.27
N THR A 142 -5.21 4.86 0.88
CA THR A 142 -4.21 5.90 0.64
C THR A 142 -2.96 5.59 1.44
N PHE A 143 -1.77 5.85 0.92
CA PHE A 143 -0.53 5.53 1.61
C PHE A 143 0.50 6.65 1.53
N LYS A 144 1.48 6.59 2.43
CA LYS A 144 2.73 7.34 2.35
C LYS A 144 3.87 6.56 3.00
N PHE A 145 5.07 6.70 2.46
CA PHE A 145 6.30 6.27 3.11
C PHE A 145 6.90 7.41 3.92
N VAL A 146 7.33 7.13 5.16
CA VAL A 146 8.01 8.08 6.05
C VAL A 146 9.23 7.38 6.63
N GLY A 147 10.39 7.56 6.02
CA GLY A 147 11.58 6.79 6.37
C GLY A 147 11.37 5.30 6.12
N ASP A 148 11.51 4.49 7.15
CA ASP A 148 11.29 3.03 7.13
C ASP A 148 9.85 2.62 7.49
N GLU A 149 8.93 3.59 7.57
CA GLU A 149 7.51 3.35 7.84
C GLU A 149 6.64 3.45 6.58
N LEU A 150 5.72 2.50 6.44
CA LEU A 150 4.57 2.56 5.55
C LEU A 150 3.34 2.91 6.39
N ARG A 151 2.74 4.05 6.11
CA ARG A 151 1.49 4.49 6.73
C ARG A 151 0.39 4.43 5.70
N TYR A 152 -0.71 3.77 6.02
CA TYR A 152 -1.87 3.78 5.14
C TYR A 152 -3.18 3.94 5.90
N THR A 153 -4.15 4.52 5.21
CA THR A 153 -5.50 4.75 5.71
C THR A 153 -6.48 4.00 4.83
N ALA A 154 -7.30 3.18 5.45
CA ALA A 154 -8.48 2.61 4.85
C ALA A 154 -9.66 3.54 5.13
N ALA A 155 -10.36 3.99 4.10
CA ALA A 155 -11.68 4.56 4.27
C ALA A 155 -12.61 3.49 4.87
N SER A 156 -13.70 3.91 5.52
CA SER A 156 -14.61 3.06 6.30
C SER A 156 -14.82 1.66 5.70
N SER A 157 -14.58 0.64 6.53
CA SER A 157 -14.71 -0.74 6.10
C SER A 157 -16.14 -1.24 6.32
N THR A 158 -16.49 -2.33 5.62
CA THR A 158 -17.75 -3.04 5.86
C THR A 158 -17.89 -3.56 7.30
N ALA A 159 -16.77 -3.68 8.03
CA ALA A 159 -16.77 -4.07 9.45
C ALA A 159 -17.23 -2.92 10.38
N ASN A 160 -16.94 -1.67 9.98
CA ASN A 160 -17.49 -0.47 10.66
C ASN A 160 -17.59 0.70 9.67
N PRO A 161 -18.75 0.89 9.01
CA PRO A 161 -18.92 1.86 7.94
C PRO A 161 -18.79 3.33 8.38
N ALA A 162 -18.77 3.61 9.68
CA ALA A 162 -18.63 4.97 10.22
C ALA A 162 -17.20 5.36 10.56
N GLU A 163 -16.22 4.47 10.38
CA GLU A 163 -14.85 4.67 10.85
C GLU A 163 -13.84 4.46 9.73
N SER A 164 -12.74 5.20 9.77
CA SER A 164 -11.54 4.89 9.00
C SER A 164 -10.54 4.11 9.84
N ALA A 165 -9.69 3.32 9.20
CA ALA A 165 -8.59 2.63 9.86
C ALA A 165 -7.26 3.25 9.45
N GLU A 166 -6.45 3.68 10.42
CA GLU A 166 -5.08 4.13 10.22
C GLU A 166 -4.12 3.04 10.69
N LEU A 167 -3.18 2.64 9.83
CA LEU A 167 -2.19 1.62 10.12
C LEU A 167 -0.79 2.18 9.86
N VAL A 168 0.12 1.88 10.78
CA VAL A 168 1.53 2.18 10.65
C VAL A 168 2.31 0.87 10.72
N TRP A 169 3.11 0.65 9.70
CA TRP A 169 3.96 -0.52 9.55
C TRP A 169 5.41 -0.08 9.45
N LYS A 170 6.32 -0.80 10.05
CA LYS A 170 7.75 -0.58 9.96
C LYS A 170 8.41 -1.71 9.20
N ARG A 171 9.33 -1.38 8.30
CA ARG A 171 10.08 -2.41 7.56
C ARG A 171 10.86 -3.29 8.53
N ALA A 172 10.66 -4.60 8.44
CA ALA A 172 11.44 -5.58 9.20
C ALA A 172 12.90 -5.59 8.69
N ARG A 173 13.83 -5.71 9.60
CA ARG A 173 15.28 -5.81 9.33
C ARG A 173 15.70 -7.26 9.21
#